data_15293eae3b33e8bc7fb80935573cf49a
#
_entry.id   15293eae3b33e8bc7fb80935573cf49a
#
_cell.length_a   1.000
_cell.length_b   1.000
_cell.length_c   1.000
_cell.angle_alpha   90.00
_cell.angle_beta   90.00
_cell.angle_gamma   90.00
#
_symmetry.space_group_name_H-M   'P 1'
#
loop_
_entity.id
_entity.type
_entity.pdbx_description
1 polymer ?
#
loop_
_entity_poly.entity_id
_entity_poly.type
_entity_poly.pdbx_seq_one_letter_code
_entity_poly.pdbx_strand_id
1 'polypeptide(L)'
;NVDPDSDEATEVGAGELTGYYNVNPRTGEVEWYDLCRGPHVPTTRYISAFALTRSSAAYWRGDQSNAGLQRIYGTAWESKEALEEYQTMLAEAKKRDHRRLGAELDLFSFPDEIGSGFPVFHPNGGIVRLEMEEHSRRRHIASGYSFVNTPHLTKGDLFEKSGHLDFYADGMFPPMQLDGETDADGNVTKQAQDYYAKPMNCPMHNLIFASRGRSYRELPLRLFEFGTVYRYEKSGVIQGLTRARGFTQDDAHIYCTEDQLEEELTTVLEFIISLLRDY
;
A
#
# COMPACT_ATOMS: atom_id res chain seq x y z
N ASN A 1 25.38 2.23 -16.18
CA ASN A 1 26.15 1.57 -15.10
C ASN A 1 25.36 1.78 -13.82
N VAL A 2 24.75 0.73 -13.32
CA VAL A 2 24.10 0.71 -12.01
C VAL A 2 25.20 0.40 -11.00
N ASP A 3 25.23 1.14 -9.89
CA ASP A 3 26.15 0.86 -8.80
C ASP A 3 25.87 -0.55 -8.25
N PRO A 4 26.83 -1.48 -8.24
CA PRO A 4 26.60 -2.86 -7.81
C PRO A 4 26.15 -2.99 -6.34
N ASP A 5 26.37 -1.96 -5.52
CA ASP A 5 25.98 -1.93 -4.09
C ASP A 5 24.67 -1.18 -3.84
N SER A 6 23.96 -0.74 -4.90
CA SER A 6 22.65 -0.08 -4.75
C SER A 6 21.49 -1.09 -4.68
N ASP A 7 20.39 -0.70 -4.03
CA ASP A 7 19.15 -1.49 -4.00
C ASP A 7 18.60 -1.78 -5.41
N GLU A 8 18.77 -0.83 -6.35
CA GLU A 8 18.44 -1.02 -7.77
C GLU A 8 19.29 -2.14 -8.41
N ALA A 9 20.56 -2.29 -8.01
CA ALA A 9 21.44 -3.33 -8.48
C ALA A 9 20.98 -4.73 -8.03
N THR A 10 20.42 -4.83 -6.84
CA THR A 10 19.87 -6.08 -6.29
C THR A 10 18.62 -6.51 -7.06
N GLU A 11 17.75 -5.57 -7.43
CA GLU A 11 16.55 -5.84 -8.23
C GLU A 11 16.87 -6.20 -9.70
N VAL A 12 17.92 -5.63 -10.28
CA VAL A 12 18.29 -5.82 -11.70
C VAL A 12 19.31 -6.94 -11.91
N GLY A 13 19.85 -7.56 -10.83
CA GLY A 13 20.89 -8.57 -10.91
C GLY A 13 22.24 -7.92 -11.24
N ALA A 14 22.82 -7.22 -10.27
CA ALA A 14 24.08 -6.51 -10.42
C ALA A 14 25.19 -7.41 -10.92
N GLY A 15 25.75 -7.05 -12.05
CA GLY A 15 26.96 -7.66 -12.61
C GLY A 15 26.77 -8.56 -13.82
N GLU A 16 25.57 -9.11 -14.08
CA GLU A 16 25.37 -9.96 -15.26
C GLU A 16 24.18 -9.49 -16.10
N LEU A 17 24.47 -9.00 -17.31
CA LEU A 17 23.44 -8.64 -18.29
C LEU A 17 23.16 -9.83 -19.20
N THR A 18 21.93 -10.30 -19.21
CA THR A 18 21.48 -11.39 -20.08
C THR A 18 20.69 -10.85 -21.24
N GLY A 19 20.98 -11.36 -22.45
CA GLY A 19 20.23 -11.07 -23.67
C GLY A 19 19.45 -12.29 -24.15
N TYR A 20 18.23 -12.08 -24.56
CA TYR A 20 17.40 -13.10 -25.20
C TYR A 20 17.23 -12.79 -26.67
N TYR A 21 17.42 -13.81 -27.49
CA TYR A 21 17.41 -13.72 -28.94
C TYR A 21 16.26 -14.53 -29.51
N ASN A 22 15.48 -13.94 -30.41
CA ASN A 22 14.55 -14.66 -31.25
C ASN A 22 15.26 -15.06 -32.54
N VAL A 23 15.45 -16.35 -32.72
CA VAL A 23 16.16 -16.92 -33.85
C VAL A 23 15.17 -17.59 -34.78
N ASN A 24 15.23 -17.28 -36.08
CA ASN A 24 14.45 -17.97 -37.10
C ASN A 24 14.91 -19.44 -37.17
N PRO A 25 14.04 -20.41 -36.88
CA PRO A 25 14.44 -21.82 -36.82
C PRO A 25 14.79 -22.42 -38.18
N ARG A 26 14.49 -21.71 -39.29
CA ARG A 26 14.76 -22.17 -40.67
C ARG A 26 16.10 -21.63 -41.20
N THR A 27 16.40 -20.36 -40.85
CA THR A 27 17.60 -19.67 -41.39
C THR A 27 18.75 -19.63 -40.39
N GLY A 28 18.43 -19.77 -39.08
CA GLY A 28 19.40 -19.58 -37.99
C GLY A 28 19.73 -18.11 -37.71
N GLU A 29 19.08 -17.17 -38.40
CA GLU A 29 19.31 -15.73 -38.23
C GLU A 29 18.59 -15.19 -37.02
N VAL A 30 19.22 -14.24 -36.29
CA VAL A 30 18.63 -13.48 -35.21
C VAL A 30 17.69 -12.44 -35.80
N GLU A 31 16.39 -12.58 -35.57
CA GLU A 31 15.36 -11.64 -36.05
C GLU A 31 15.14 -10.49 -35.05
N TRP A 32 15.38 -10.75 -33.77
CA TRP A 32 15.17 -9.77 -32.71
C TRP A 32 15.94 -10.17 -31.45
N TYR A 33 16.37 -9.20 -30.66
CA TYR A 33 16.96 -9.42 -29.33
C TYR A 33 16.64 -8.28 -28.38
N ASP A 34 16.63 -8.58 -27.09
CA ASP A 34 16.50 -7.58 -26.03
C ASP A 34 17.13 -8.08 -24.72
N LEU A 35 17.36 -7.14 -23.80
CA LEU A 35 17.78 -7.47 -22.44
C LEU A 35 16.61 -8.04 -21.65
N CYS A 36 16.79 -9.21 -21.05
CA CYS A 36 15.77 -9.86 -20.25
C CYS A 36 16.41 -10.84 -19.27
N ARG A 37 15.78 -11.00 -18.12
CA ARG A 37 16.19 -12.00 -17.10
C ARG A 37 15.64 -13.40 -17.37
N GLY A 38 14.73 -13.54 -18.33
CA GLY A 38 14.07 -14.81 -18.62
C GLY A 38 13.16 -15.30 -17.48
N PRO A 39 12.71 -16.54 -17.53
CA PRO A 39 12.79 -17.42 -18.70
C PRO A 39 11.85 -16.98 -19.83
N HIS A 40 12.19 -17.36 -21.06
CA HIS A 40 11.31 -17.19 -22.23
C HIS A 40 10.71 -18.51 -22.65
N VAL A 41 9.50 -18.47 -23.24
CA VAL A 41 8.92 -19.64 -23.90
C VAL A 41 9.74 -19.96 -25.18
N PRO A 42 9.94 -21.23 -25.53
CA PRO A 42 10.75 -21.62 -26.69
C PRO A 42 10.21 -21.11 -28.03
N THR A 43 8.92 -20.88 -28.13
CA THR A 43 8.24 -20.34 -29.30
C THR A 43 6.91 -19.70 -28.91
N THR A 44 6.51 -18.65 -29.64
CA THR A 44 5.22 -17.98 -29.45
C THR A 44 3.99 -18.89 -29.65
N ARG A 45 4.18 -20.08 -30.22
CA ARG A 45 3.12 -21.11 -30.30
C ARG A 45 2.60 -21.60 -28.96
N TYR A 46 3.38 -21.44 -27.89
CA TYR A 46 2.95 -21.74 -26.53
C TYR A 46 2.00 -20.68 -25.95
N ILE A 47 1.90 -19.51 -26.61
CA ILE A 47 0.96 -18.45 -26.23
C ILE A 47 -0.36 -18.74 -26.94
N SER A 48 -1.22 -19.54 -26.30
CA SER A 48 -2.47 -20.01 -26.88
C SER A 48 -3.51 -18.92 -27.06
N ALA A 49 -3.55 -17.97 -26.11
CA ALA A 49 -4.48 -16.85 -26.11
C ALA A 49 -3.81 -15.61 -25.52
N PHE A 50 -4.01 -14.47 -26.16
CA PHE A 50 -3.55 -13.18 -25.64
C PHE A 50 -4.52 -12.06 -26.03
N ALA A 51 -4.48 -10.97 -25.27
CA ALA A 51 -5.20 -9.75 -25.61
C ALA A 51 -4.36 -8.52 -25.28
N LEU A 52 -4.40 -7.52 -26.16
CA LEU A 52 -3.90 -6.18 -25.85
C LEU A 52 -5.03 -5.42 -25.13
N THR A 53 -4.72 -4.86 -23.95
CA THR A 53 -5.75 -4.29 -23.07
C THR A 53 -5.83 -2.78 -23.16
N ARG A 54 -4.69 -2.09 -23.27
CA ARG A 54 -4.62 -0.63 -23.37
C ARG A 54 -3.26 -0.17 -23.87
N SER A 55 -3.19 1.12 -24.25
CA SER A 55 -1.93 1.84 -24.42
C SER A 55 -1.93 3.10 -23.55
N SER A 56 -0.75 3.56 -23.17
CA SER A 56 -0.57 4.83 -22.47
C SER A 56 0.77 5.46 -22.83
N ALA A 57 0.87 6.79 -22.68
CA ALA A 57 2.17 7.45 -22.70
C ALA A 57 3.03 6.98 -21.50
N ALA A 58 4.32 6.91 -21.72
CA ALA A 58 5.31 6.64 -20.70
C ALA A 58 6.58 7.45 -21.01
N TYR A 59 7.43 7.66 -20.01
CA TYR A 59 8.74 8.26 -20.22
C TYR A 59 9.83 7.23 -19.98
N TRP A 60 10.92 7.31 -20.75
CA TRP A 60 12.05 6.43 -20.56
C TRP A 60 12.56 6.57 -19.11
N ARG A 61 12.68 5.43 -18.41
CA ARG A 61 13.08 5.33 -16.99
C ARG A 61 12.20 6.16 -16.03
N GLY A 62 10.96 6.43 -16.39
CA GLY A 62 10.02 7.18 -15.53
C GLY A 62 10.29 8.68 -15.40
N ASP A 63 11.30 9.21 -16.07
CA ASP A 63 11.70 10.62 -16.01
C ASP A 63 11.05 11.41 -17.15
N GLN A 64 10.29 12.43 -16.81
CA GLN A 64 9.57 13.30 -17.76
C GLN A 64 10.49 14.11 -18.68
N SER A 65 11.76 14.28 -18.33
CA SER A 65 12.76 14.94 -19.18
C SER A 65 13.28 14.05 -20.32
N ASN A 66 13.05 12.73 -20.21
CA ASN A 66 13.46 11.76 -21.21
C ASN A 66 12.44 11.61 -22.35
N ALA A 67 12.82 10.83 -23.36
CA ALA A 67 11.97 10.58 -24.54
C ALA A 67 10.62 10.00 -24.16
N GLY A 68 9.55 10.53 -24.77
CA GLY A 68 8.21 9.99 -24.67
C GLY A 68 8.08 8.66 -25.42
N LEU A 69 7.51 7.67 -24.76
CA LEU A 69 7.30 6.33 -25.27
C LEU A 69 5.81 5.97 -25.23
N GLN A 70 5.43 4.98 -26.01
CA GLN A 70 4.12 4.32 -25.93
C GLN A 70 4.25 3.00 -25.19
N ARG A 71 3.54 2.85 -24.08
CA ARG A 71 3.45 1.60 -23.34
C ARG A 71 2.20 0.83 -23.73
N ILE A 72 2.39 -0.37 -24.24
CA ILE A 72 1.31 -1.28 -24.60
C ILE A 72 1.17 -2.33 -23.50
N TYR A 73 -0.03 -2.49 -23.01
CA TYR A 73 -0.39 -3.47 -21.99
C TYR A 73 -1.12 -4.64 -22.62
N GLY A 74 -0.81 -5.83 -22.16
CA GLY A 74 -1.46 -7.04 -22.63
C GLY A 74 -1.42 -8.12 -21.57
N THR A 75 -2.14 -9.21 -21.84
CA THR A 75 -2.17 -10.41 -21.02
C THR A 75 -2.13 -11.64 -21.91
N ALA A 76 -1.58 -12.75 -21.44
CA ALA A 76 -1.52 -14.02 -22.13
C ALA A 76 -1.92 -15.16 -21.19
N TRP A 77 -2.64 -16.13 -21.72
CA TRP A 77 -3.26 -17.21 -20.98
C TRP A 77 -3.04 -18.55 -21.69
N GLU A 78 -3.14 -19.65 -20.96
CA GLU A 78 -2.96 -21.01 -21.44
C GLU A 78 -4.05 -21.47 -22.41
N SER A 79 -5.25 -20.86 -22.34
CA SER A 79 -6.36 -21.15 -23.26
C SER A 79 -7.19 -19.90 -23.56
N LYS A 80 -8.04 -19.99 -24.58
CA LYS A 80 -9.01 -18.95 -24.93
C LYS A 80 -10.07 -18.80 -23.84
N GLU A 81 -10.49 -19.92 -23.27
CA GLU A 81 -11.50 -19.99 -22.22
C GLU A 81 -10.99 -19.25 -20.96
N ALA A 82 -9.73 -19.49 -20.55
CA ALA A 82 -9.11 -18.79 -19.43
C ALA A 82 -8.99 -17.27 -19.70
N LEU A 83 -8.67 -16.87 -20.94
CA LEU A 83 -8.66 -15.46 -21.31
C LEU A 83 -10.05 -14.83 -21.25
N GLU A 84 -11.09 -15.51 -21.74
CA GLU A 84 -12.48 -15.05 -21.71
C GLU A 84 -13.00 -14.93 -20.28
N GLU A 85 -12.67 -15.88 -19.40
CA GLU A 85 -12.98 -15.82 -17.98
C GLU A 85 -12.33 -14.60 -17.32
N TYR A 86 -11.04 -14.39 -17.58
CA TYR A 86 -10.33 -13.19 -17.08
C TYR A 86 -10.93 -11.89 -17.61
N GLN A 87 -11.26 -11.80 -18.88
CA GLN A 87 -11.90 -10.62 -19.46
C GLN A 87 -13.29 -10.37 -18.86
N THR A 88 -14.05 -11.43 -18.61
CA THR A 88 -15.34 -11.35 -17.93
C THR A 88 -15.19 -10.85 -16.50
N MET A 89 -14.22 -11.39 -15.76
CA MET A 89 -13.89 -10.93 -14.42
C MET A 89 -13.53 -9.43 -14.40
N LEU A 90 -12.72 -8.95 -15.35
CA LEU A 90 -12.39 -7.53 -15.47
C LEU A 90 -13.61 -6.66 -15.81
N ALA A 91 -14.49 -7.14 -16.68
CA ALA A 91 -15.72 -6.43 -17.02
C ALA A 91 -16.67 -6.32 -15.81
N GLU A 92 -16.80 -7.38 -15.02
CA GLU A 92 -17.59 -7.38 -13.79
C GLU A 92 -16.94 -6.47 -12.71
N ALA A 93 -15.61 -6.53 -12.55
CA ALA A 93 -14.90 -5.64 -11.65
C ALA A 93 -15.11 -4.15 -12.00
N LYS A 94 -15.12 -3.82 -13.30
CA LYS A 94 -15.41 -2.45 -13.77
C LYS A 94 -16.83 -1.99 -13.43
N LYS A 95 -17.80 -2.88 -13.44
CA LYS A 95 -19.19 -2.56 -13.00
C LYS A 95 -19.27 -2.26 -11.52
N ARG A 96 -18.35 -2.82 -10.72
CA ARG A 96 -18.27 -2.66 -9.28
C ARG A 96 -17.24 -1.60 -8.84
N ASP A 97 -16.75 -0.76 -9.77
CA ASP A 97 -15.79 0.31 -9.43
C ASP A 97 -16.41 1.24 -8.36
N HIS A 98 -15.74 1.32 -7.22
CA HIS A 98 -16.22 2.09 -6.07
C HIS A 98 -16.43 3.57 -6.38
N ARG A 99 -15.68 4.15 -7.32
CA ARG A 99 -15.82 5.56 -7.74
C ARG A 99 -17.14 5.79 -8.47
N ARG A 100 -17.57 4.81 -9.28
CA ARG A 100 -18.86 4.83 -9.95
C ARG A 100 -19.98 4.59 -8.96
N LEU A 101 -19.91 3.50 -8.20
CA LEU A 101 -20.94 3.16 -7.20
C LEU A 101 -21.04 4.21 -6.10
N GLY A 102 -19.92 4.80 -5.70
CA GLY A 102 -19.86 5.89 -4.73
C GLY A 102 -20.67 7.10 -5.15
N ALA A 103 -20.60 7.49 -6.42
CA ALA A 103 -21.38 8.58 -6.98
C ALA A 103 -22.86 8.20 -7.21
N GLU A 104 -23.13 7.01 -7.79
CA GLU A 104 -24.48 6.53 -8.10
C GLU A 104 -25.34 6.32 -6.83
N LEU A 105 -24.73 5.86 -5.73
CA LEU A 105 -25.38 5.55 -4.46
C LEU A 105 -25.22 6.66 -3.40
N ASP A 106 -24.58 7.76 -3.75
CA ASP A 106 -24.28 8.87 -2.84
C ASP A 106 -23.55 8.43 -1.57
N LEU A 107 -22.45 7.66 -1.74
CA LEU A 107 -21.72 7.10 -0.61
C LEU A 107 -20.63 8.03 -0.09
N PHE A 108 -19.87 8.68 -0.98
CA PHE A 108 -18.77 9.58 -0.63
C PHE A 108 -18.40 10.50 -1.78
N SER A 109 -17.67 11.55 -1.44
CA SER A 109 -17.08 12.50 -2.40
C SER A 109 -15.65 12.89 -2.01
N PHE A 110 -14.98 13.58 -2.92
CA PHE A 110 -13.67 14.19 -2.69
C PHE A 110 -13.77 15.69 -3.00
N PRO A 111 -14.24 16.54 -2.05
CA PRO A 111 -14.36 17.96 -2.27
C PRO A 111 -12.98 18.61 -2.43
N ASP A 112 -12.86 19.51 -3.42
CA ASP A 112 -11.60 20.24 -3.69
C ASP A 112 -11.18 21.09 -2.49
N GLU A 113 -12.15 21.61 -1.71
CA GLU A 113 -11.92 22.43 -0.52
C GLU A 113 -11.18 21.70 0.60
N ILE A 114 -11.33 20.37 0.68
CA ILE A 114 -10.63 19.52 1.66
C ILE A 114 -9.27 19.10 1.12
N GLY A 115 -9.16 18.99 -0.20
CA GLY A 115 -7.95 18.56 -0.87
C GLY A 115 -7.99 17.08 -1.31
N SER A 116 -7.14 16.80 -2.28
CA SER A 116 -7.08 15.50 -2.94
C SER A 116 -6.66 14.38 -2.00
N GLY A 117 -7.37 13.26 -2.07
CA GLY A 117 -7.06 12.04 -1.30
C GLY A 117 -7.67 11.98 0.11
N PHE A 118 -8.63 12.87 0.41
CA PHE A 118 -9.39 12.86 1.66
C PHE A 118 -10.87 12.63 1.37
N PRO A 119 -11.37 11.39 1.49
CA PRO A 119 -12.78 11.09 1.24
C PRO A 119 -13.69 11.65 2.33
N VAL A 120 -14.82 12.22 1.91
CA VAL A 120 -15.93 12.60 2.77
C VAL A 120 -17.06 11.61 2.56
N PHE A 121 -17.41 10.86 3.60
CA PHE A 121 -18.53 9.92 3.54
C PHE A 121 -19.84 10.64 3.78
N HIS A 122 -20.79 10.44 2.86
CA HIS A 122 -22.15 10.93 2.94
C HIS A 122 -23.00 10.01 3.84
N PRO A 123 -24.24 10.36 4.19
CA PRO A 123 -25.03 9.53 5.10
C PRO A 123 -25.14 8.06 4.71
N ASN A 124 -25.35 7.75 3.43
CA ASN A 124 -25.40 6.38 2.95
C ASN A 124 -24.07 5.64 3.13
N GLY A 125 -22.97 6.30 2.74
CA GLY A 125 -21.63 5.73 2.92
C GLY A 125 -21.21 5.64 4.38
N GLY A 126 -21.66 6.59 5.21
CA GLY A 126 -21.45 6.57 6.66
C GLY A 126 -22.08 5.35 7.32
N ILE A 127 -23.30 4.98 6.93
CA ILE A 127 -23.97 3.77 7.43
C ILE A 127 -23.21 2.51 6.98
N VAL A 128 -22.86 2.40 5.70
CA VAL A 128 -22.08 1.25 5.18
C VAL A 128 -20.79 1.09 5.96
N ARG A 129 -20.04 2.20 6.13
CA ARG A 129 -18.79 2.19 6.89
C ARG A 129 -19.00 1.77 8.35
N LEU A 130 -20.04 2.30 9.02
CA LEU A 130 -20.37 1.95 10.40
C LEU A 130 -20.62 0.44 10.55
N GLU A 131 -21.43 -0.14 9.66
CA GLU A 131 -21.74 -1.58 9.70
C GLU A 131 -20.51 -2.44 9.43
N MET A 132 -19.65 -2.05 8.48
CA MET A 132 -18.39 -2.74 8.22
C MET A 132 -17.44 -2.68 9.43
N GLU A 133 -17.27 -1.51 10.05
CA GLU A 133 -16.42 -1.34 11.23
C GLU A 133 -16.98 -2.15 12.42
N GLU A 134 -18.31 -2.17 12.62
CA GLU A 134 -18.92 -2.93 13.70
C GLU A 134 -18.83 -4.44 13.47
N HIS A 135 -18.98 -4.91 12.23
CA HIS A 135 -18.75 -6.31 11.89
C HIS A 135 -17.30 -6.71 12.15
N SER A 136 -16.34 -5.97 11.61
CA SER A 136 -14.91 -6.21 11.82
C SER A 136 -14.55 -6.19 13.32
N ARG A 137 -15.08 -5.22 14.09
CA ARG A 137 -14.87 -5.13 15.54
C ARG A 137 -15.33 -6.39 16.29
N ARG A 138 -16.53 -6.85 16.01
CA ARG A 138 -17.06 -8.07 16.63
C ARG A 138 -16.20 -9.29 16.31
N ARG A 139 -15.76 -9.41 15.05
CA ARG A 139 -14.89 -10.49 14.59
C ARG A 139 -13.54 -10.48 15.30
N HIS A 140 -12.88 -9.32 15.38
CA HIS A 140 -11.59 -9.16 16.09
C HIS A 140 -11.72 -9.53 17.58
N ILE A 141 -12.72 -8.98 18.28
CA ILE A 141 -12.93 -9.26 19.70
C ILE A 141 -13.18 -10.75 19.92
N ALA A 142 -14.02 -11.38 19.09
CA ALA A 142 -14.29 -12.82 19.18
C ALA A 142 -13.05 -13.68 18.92
N SER A 143 -12.07 -13.17 18.15
CA SER A 143 -10.78 -13.82 17.87
C SER A 143 -9.68 -13.45 18.89
N GLY A 144 -10.04 -12.85 20.02
CA GLY A 144 -9.13 -12.58 21.13
C GLY A 144 -8.28 -11.31 21.00
N TYR A 145 -8.66 -10.39 20.11
CA TYR A 145 -8.01 -9.08 20.03
C TYR A 145 -8.56 -8.10 21.05
N SER A 146 -7.71 -7.31 21.65
CA SER A 146 -8.07 -6.20 22.54
C SER A 146 -8.17 -4.90 21.75
N PHE A 147 -9.33 -4.25 21.82
CA PHE A 147 -9.54 -2.97 21.15
C PHE A 147 -8.82 -1.84 21.88
N VAL A 148 -8.08 -1.04 21.12
CA VAL A 148 -7.37 0.14 21.58
C VAL A 148 -7.71 1.34 20.70
N ASN A 149 -7.32 2.54 21.14
CA ASN A 149 -7.46 3.78 20.38
C ASN A 149 -6.23 4.65 20.61
N THR A 150 -5.63 5.16 19.54
CA THR A 150 -4.42 5.95 19.60
C THR A 150 -4.61 7.33 18.94
N PRO A 151 -3.89 8.38 19.42
CA PRO A 151 -4.04 9.72 18.90
C PRO A 151 -3.54 9.84 17.45
N HIS A 152 -4.11 10.80 16.71
CA HIS A 152 -3.73 11.07 15.32
C HIS A 152 -2.43 11.86 15.19
N LEU A 153 -2.11 12.65 16.21
CA LEU A 153 -0.93 13.52 16.25
C LEU A 153 0.02 13.07 17.36
N THR A 154 1.31 13.10 17.07
CA THR A 154 2.35 12.76 18.05
C THR A 154 3.61 13.57 17.81
N LYS A 155 4.45 13.67 18.85
CA LYS A 155 5.76 14.31 18.78
C LYS A 155 6.69 13.56 17.84
N GLY A 156 7.57 14.29 17.16
CA GLY A 156 8.58 13.78 16.24
C GLY A 156 9.50 12.74 16.86
N ASP A 157 9.88 12.91 18.13
CA ASP A 157 10.76 12.01 18.88
C ASP A 157 10.32 10.53 18.82
N LEU A 158 9.00 10.28 18.73
CA LEU A 158 8.49 8.91 18.61
C LEU A 158 8.84 8.31 17.24
N PHE A 159 8.76 9.12 16.20
CA PHE A 159 9.08 8.68 14.83
C PHE A 159 10.59 8.60 14.57
N GLU A 160 11.40 9.40 15.27
CA GLU A 160 12.86 9.22 15.31
C GLU A 160 13.22 7.87 15.94
N LYS A 161 12.72 7.59 17.15
CA LYS A 161 13.00 6.34 17.87
C LYS A 161 12.55 5.09 17.13
N SER A 162 11.49 5.18 16.36
CA SER A 162 10.94 4.07 15.58
C SER A 162 11.50 3.98 14.15
N GLY A 163 12.42 4.88 13.77
CA GLY A 163 13.08 4.91 12.46
C GLY A 163 12.20 5.41 11.29
N HIS A 164 10.98 5.90 11.57
CA HIS A 164 10.08 6.36 10.51
C HIS A 164 10.61 7.60 9.77
N LEU A 165 11.32 8.49 10.48
CA LEU A 165 11.91 9.69 9.85
C LEU A 165 13.12 9.34 8.97
N ASP A 166 13.80 8.23 9.23
CA ASP A 166 14.94 7.79 8.40
C ASP A 166 14.48 7.11 7.12
N PHE A 167 13.43 6.26 7.19
CA PHE A 167 13.04 5.40 6.08
C PHE A 167 11.73 5.82 5.39
N TYR A 168 10.92 6.68 6.01
CA TYR A 168 9.56 6.96 5.55
C TYR A 168 9.22 8.46 5.49
N ALA A 169 10.20 9.35 5.69
CA ALA A 169 9.98 10.81 5.76
C ALA A 169 9.23 11.36 4.52
N ASP A 170 9.57 10.90 3.34
CA ASP A 170 8.94 11.32 2.07
C ASP A 170 7.44 10.97 1.98
N GLY A 171 7.01 9.97 2.74
CA GLY A 171 5.61 9.55 2.84
C GLY A 171 4.84 10.20 3.99
N MET A 172 5.46 11.08 4.76
CA MET A 172 4.83 11.78 5.89
C MET A 172 4.45 13.20 5.52
N PHE A 173 3.31 13.68 6.06
CA PHE A 173 3.00 15.12 6.00
C PHE A 173 4.06 15.91 6.76
N PRO A 174 4.38 17.14 6.30
CA PRO A 174 5.32 18.00 7.02
C PRO A 174 4.89 18.21 8.46
N PRO A 175 5.84 18.38 9.41
CA PRO A 175 5.50 18.59 10.81
C PRO A 175 4.78 19.92 11.06
N MET A 176 3.92 19.90 12.06
CA MET A 176 3.37 21.09 12.68
C MET A 176 4.29 21.50 13.82
N GLN A 177 4.70 22.74 13.87
CA GLN A 177 5.55 23.27 14.94
C GLN A 177 4.69 23.87 16.04
N LEU A 178 4.85 23.38 17.27
CA LEU A 178 4.10 23.82 18.45
C LEU A 178 5.05 24.26 19.56
N ASP A 179 4.54 25.11 20.45
CA ASP A 179 5.19 25.52 21.70
C ASP A 179 6.51 26.29 21.53
N GLY A 180 6.80 26.81 20.34
CA GLY A 180 7.92 27.74 20.13
C GLY A 180 7.63 29.11 20.70
N GLU A 181 8.62 29.75 21.28
CA GLU A 181 8.51 31.10 21.84
C GLU A 181 9.63 31.99 21.28
N THR A 182 9.30 33.25 20.99
CA THR A 182 10.25 34.29 20.61
C THR A 182 10.11 35.49 21.53
N ASP A 183 11.20 36.19 21.78
CA ASP A 183 11.18 37.45 22.54
C ASP A 183 10.70 38.63 21.67
N ALA A 184 10.62 39.82 22.26
CA ALA A 184 10.18 41.03 21.55
C ALA A 184 11.13 41.47 20.42
N ASP A 185 12.37 40.99 20.44
CA ASP A 185 13.40 41.26 19.43
C ASP A 185 13.46 40.20 18.33
N GLY A 186 12.59 39.16 18.40
CA GLY A 186 12.49 38.08 17.42
C GLY A 186 13.48 36.91 17.65
N ASN A 187 14.19 36.86 18.75
CA ASN A 187 15.07 35.73 19.08
C ASN A 187 14.26 34.56 19.64
N VAL A 188 14.59 33.35 19.21
CA VAL A 188 13.96 32.13 19.72
C VAL A 188 14.37 31.90 21.15
N THR A 189 13.43 32.01 22.09
CA THR A 189 13.63 31.75 23.53
C THR A 189 13.31 30.32 23.90
N LYS A 190 12.45 29.66 23.11
CA LYS A 190 12.11 28.22 23.22
C LYS A 190 11.95 27.60 21.85
N GLN A 191 12.65 26.51 21.61
CA GLN A 191 12.53 25.75 20.37
C GLN A 191 11.13 25.16 20.22
N ALA A 192 10.56 25.26 19.03
CA ALA A 192 9.31 24.60 18.70
C ALA A 192 9.50 23.07 18.71
N GLN A 193 8.43 22.37 19.03
CA GLN A 193 8.38 20.91 18.96
C GLN A 193 7.63 20.50 17.69
N ASP A 194 8.20 19.56 16.96
CA ASP A 194 7.59 18.99 15.77
C ASP A 194 6.55 17.94 16.14
N TYR A 195 5.33 18.12 15.62
CA TYR A 195 4.24 17.16 15.71
C TYR A 195 3.87 16.69 14.31
N TYR A 196 3.67 15.40 14.16
CA TYR A 196 3.31 14.76 12.89
C TYR A 196 1.93 14.13 12.97
N ALA A 197 1.19 14.17 11.85
CA ALA A 197 0.07 13.27 11.63
C ALA A 197 0.63 11.86 11.39
N LYS A 198 0.12 10.86 12.11
CA LYS A 198 0.67 9.50 12.07
C LYS A 198 0.50 8.85 10.68
N PRO A 199 1.57 8.31 10.07
CA PRO A 199 1.48 7.54 8.83
C PRO A 199 1.15 6.07 9.08
N MET A 200 1.37 5.59 10.31
CA MET A 200 1.17 4.21 10.79
C MET A 200 0.80 4.22 12.27
N ASN A 201 0.14 3.16 12.73
CA ASN A 201 -0.27 3.00 14.13
C ASN A 201 0.78 2.23 14.97
N CYS A 202 1.73 1.55 14.34
CA CYS A 202 2.73 0.69 14.97
C CYS A 202 3.45 1.31 16.17
N PRO A 203 3.98 2.55 16.10
CA PRO A 203 4.71 3.14 17.24
C PRO A 203 3.84 3.30 18.48
N MET A 204 2.55 3.62 18.30
CA MET A 204 1.61 3.82 19.39
C MET A 204 1.23 2.49 20.05
N HIS A 205 1.01 1.44 19.27
CA HIS A 205 0.77 0.09 19.80
C HIS A 205 1.99 -0.41 20.59
N ASN A 206 3.21 -0.13 20.13
CA ASN A 206 4.42 -0.44 20.87
C ASN A 206 4.51 0.32 22.21
N LEU A 207 4.03 1.59 22.26
CA LEU A 207 3.92 2.32 23.52
C LEU A 207 2.91 1.66 24.48
N ILE A 208 1.79 1.16 23.97
CA ILE A 208 0.82 0.41 24.79
C ILE A 208 1.46 -0.88 25.32
N PHE A 209 2.19 -1.61 24.47
CA PHE A 209 2.91 -2.80 24.91
C PHE A 209 3.94 -2.47 26.00
N ALA A 210 4.71 -1.40 25.83
CA ALA A 210 5.77 -0.96 26.76
C ALA A 210 5.26 -0.20 27.99
N SER A 211 3.95 0.11 28.08
CA SER A 211 3.38 0.98 29.14
C SER A 211 3.51 0.41 30.55
N ARG A 212 3.73 -0.88 30.69
CA ARG A 212 3.96 -1.60 31.94
C ARG A 212 4.84 -2.82 31.74
N GLY A 213 5.43 -3.33 32.80
CA GLY A 213 6.07 -4.64 32.80
C GLY A 213 5.06 -5.75 32.47
N ARG A 214 5.43 -6.66 31.58
CA ARG A 214 4.59 -7.79 31.15
C ARG A 214 5.27 -9.11 31.39
N SER A 215 4.48 -10.11 31.76
CA SER A 215 4.96 -11.49 31.82
C SER A 215 4.87 -12.12 30.43
N TYR A 216 5.81 -12.99 30.08
CA TYR A 216 5.72 -13.81 28.86
C TYR A 216 4.43 -14.66 28.81
N ARG A 217 3.82 -14.93 29.97
CA ARG A 217 2.52 -15.65 30.07
C ARG A 217 1.33 -14.85 29.60
N GLU A 218 1.50 -13.54 29.37
CA GLU A 218 0.47 -12.67 28.80
C GLU A 218 0.48 -12.70 27.25
N LEU A 219 1.46 -13.38 26.66
CA LEU A 219 1.58 -13.56 25.23
C LEU A 219 0.86 -14.84 24.75
N PRO A 220 0.27 -14.81 23.54
CA PRO A 220 0.26 -13.69 22.60
C PRO A 220 -0.68 -12.55 23.05
N LEU A 221 -0.23 -11.32 22.91
CA LEU A 221 -1.05 -10.12 23.09
C LEU A 221 -1.42 -9.55 21.73
N ARG A 222 -2.72 -9.49 21.44
CA ARG A 222 -3.24 -8.99 20.16
C ARG A 222 -3.95 -7.67 20.40
N LEU A 223 -3.41 -6.56 19.87
CA LEU A 223 -4.01 -5.23 19.92
C LEU A 223 -4.61 -4.89 18.56
N PHE A 224 -5.73 -4.20 18.55
CA PHE A 224 -6.42 -3.81 17.33
C PHE A 224 -7.13 -2.47 17.52
N GLU A 225 -7.12 -1.63 16.45
CA GLU A 225 -7.88 -0.37 16.40
C GLU A 225 -8.42 -0.08 14.99
N PHE A 226 -9.44 0.76 14.88
CA PHE A 226 -9.73 1.48 13.64
C PHE A 226 -8.84 2.72 13.59
N GLY A 227 -7.60 2.52 13.15
CA GLY A 227 -6.57 3.54 13.13
C GLY A 227 -6.61 4.37 11.87
N THR A 228 -6.96 5.65 11.97
CA THR A 228 -6.83 6.58 10.86
C THR A 228 -5.39 7.03 10.72
N VAL A 229 -4.84 6.88 9.52
CA VAL A 229 -3.47 7.25 9.18
C VAL A 229 -3.44 8.26 8.04
N TYR A 230 -2.32 8.98 7.92
CA TYR A 230 -2.15 10.07 6.97
C TYR A 230 -0.84 9.91 6.24
N ARG A 231 -0.90 9.79 4.91
CA ARG A 231 0.26 9.56 4.05
C ARG A 231 0.36 10.62 2.98
N TYR A 232 1.54 11.22 2.84
CA TYR A 232 1.80 12.24 1.84
C TYR A 232 2.00 11.61 0.46
N GLU A 233 0.89 11.14 -0.12
CA GLU A 233 0.89 10.59 -1.47
C GLU A 233 0.99 11.70 -2.52
N LYS A 234 1.78 11.47 -3.57
CA LYS A 234 1.84 12.40 -4.72
C LYS A 234 0.48 12.45 -5.42
N SER A 235 0.06 13.64 -5.88
CA SER A 235 -1.27 13.83 -6.49
C SER A 235 -1.53 12.89 -7.68
N GLY A 236 -0.53 12.57 -8.48
CA GLY A 236 -0.67 11.70 -9.65
C GLY A 236 -0.90 10.22 -9.36
N VAL A 237 -0.78 9.76 -8.10
CA VAL A 237 -0.98 8.36 -7.73
C VAL A 237 -2.27 8.13 -6.95
N ILE A 238 -3.00 9.19 -6.59
CA ILE A 238 -4.26 9.09 -5.84
C ILE A 238 -5.34 8.45 -6.72
N GLN A 239 -6.04 7.45 -6.18
CA GLN A 239 -7.03 6.68 -6.92
C GLN A 239 -8.23 6.32 -6.04
N GLY A 240 -9.19 7.24 -5.92
CA GLY A 240 -10.40 7.04 -5.11
C GLY A 240 -10.09 6.61 -3.69
N LEU A 241 -10.75 5.57 -3.19
CA LEU A 241 -10.51 4.99 -1.87
C LEU A 241 -9.34 4.00 -1.84
N THR A 242 -8.86 3.51 -3.00
CA THR A 242 -7.79 2.50 -3.05
C THR A 242 -6.40 3.09 -2.78
N ARG A 243 -6.23 4.38 -3.06
CA ARG A 243 -5.02 5.12 -2.70
C ARG A 243 -5.37 6.55 -2.31
N ALA A 244 -5.41 6.80 -1.04
CA ALA A 244 -5.85 8.04 -0.41
C ALA A 244 -4.75 8.60 0.51
N ARG A 245 -4.85 9.88 0.88
CA ARG A 245 -3.95 10.54 1.84
C ARG A 245 -4.40 10.39 3.28
N GLY A 246 -5.69 10.22 3.51
CA GLY A 246 -6.26 9.91 4.83
C GLY A 246 -7.22 8.75 4.72
N PHE A 247 -7.00 7.70 5.51
CA PHE A 247 -7.84 6.50 5.51
C PHE A 247 -7.76 5.77 6.85
N THR A 248 -8.78 4.99 7.15
CA THR A 248 -8.87 4.21 8.37
C THR A 248 -8.62 2.75 8.07
N GLN A 249 -7.80 2.11 8.90
CA GLN A 249 -7.48 0.70 8.82
C GLN A 249 -8.03 -0.02 10.06
N ASP A 250 -8.51 -1.24 9.91
CA ASP A 250 -8.67 -2.19 11.00
C ASP A 250 -7.29 -2.82 11.30
N ASP A 251 -6.43 -2.02 11.91
CA ASP A 251 -5.02 -2.30 12.09
C ASP A 251 -4.77 -3.06 13.38
N ALA A 252 -3.97 -4.13 13.30
CA ALA A 252 -3.67 -4.98 14.44
C ALA A 252 -2.17 -5.25 14.57
N HIS A 253 -1.70 -5.36 15.82
CA HIS A 253 -0.34 -5.74 16.15
C HIS A 253 -0.37 -6.90 17.15
N ILE A 254 0.35 -7.97 16.83
CA ILE A 254 0.43 -9.18 17.63
C ILE A 254 1.84 -9.27 18.22
N TYR A 255 1.91 -9.36 19.54
CA TYR A 255 3.13 -9.57 20.30
C TYR A 255 3.15 -11.00 20.78
N CYS A 256 4.09 -11.80 20.32
CA CYS A 256 4.21 -13.22 20.64
C CYS A 256 5.67 -13.62 20.88
N THR A 257 5.88 -14.78 21.46
CA THR A 257 7.20 -15.41 21.55
C THR A 257 7.53 -16.11 20.22
N GLU A 258 8.81 -16.45 20.02
CA GLU A 258 9.27 -17.11 18.77
C GLU A 258 8.56 -18.45 18.54
N ASP A 259 8.35 -19.22 19.61
CA ASP A 259 7.64 -20.50 19.56
C ASP A 259 6.13 -20.38 19.25
N GLN A 260 5.53 -19.22 19.45
CA GLN A 260 4.12 -18.93 19.11
C GLN A 260 3.96 -18.41 17.67
N LEU A 261 5.04 -18.02 17.00
CA LEU A 261 4.98 -17.26 15.73
C LEU A 261 4.24 -18.02 14.63
N GLU A 262 4.51 -19.31 14.44
CA GLU A 262 3.90 -20.12 13.37
C GLU A 262 2.38 -20.24 13.56
N GLU A 263 1.93 -20.47 14.78
CA GLU A 263 0.50 -20.56 15.13
C GLU A 263 -0.19 -19.22 14.93
N GLU A 264 0.44 -18.11 15.36
CA GLU A 264 -0.12 -16.76 15.20
C GLU A 264 -0.22 -16.35 13.73
N LEU A 265 0.80 -16.64 12.90
CA LEU A 265 0.76 -16.38 11.46
C LEU A 265 -0.34 -17.17 10.77
N THR A 266 -0.52 -18.42 11.11
CA THR A 266 -1.59 -19.27 10.56
C THR A 266 -2.97 -18.72 10.95
N THR A 267 -3.15 -18.42 12.23
CA THR A 267 -4.40 -17.89 12.78
C THR A 267 -4.79 -16.54 12.16
N VAL A 268 -3.84 -15.63 12.02
CA VAL A 268 -4.11 -14.32 11.40
C VAL A 268 -4.45 -14.44 9.92
N LEU A 269 -3.80 -15.33 9.19
CA LEU A 269 -4.09 -15.56 7.78
C LEU A 269 -5.51 -16.11 7.59
N GLU A 270 -5.89 -17.12 8.38
CA GLU A 270 -7.23 -17.70 8.36
C GLU A 270 -8.29 -16.66 8.74
N PHE A 271 -8.02 -15.85 9.75
CA PHE A 271 -8.88 -14.76 10.19
C PHE A 271 -9.11 -13.74 9.06
N ILE A 272 -8.02 -13.24 8.42
CA ILE A 272 -8.11 -12.27 7.33
C ILE A 272 -8.91 -12.83 6.16
N ILE A 273 -8.63 -14.06 5.72
CA ILE A 273 -9.35 -14.70 4.61
C ILE A 273 -10.83 -14.85 4.96
N SER A 274 -11.15 -15.25 6.20
CA SER A 274 -12.54 -15.43 6.62
C SER A 274 -13.28 -14.10 6.71
N LEU A 275 -12.64 -13.03 7.17
CA LEU A 275 -13.23 -11.69 7.24
C LEU A 275 -13.51 -11.12 5.84
N LEU A 276 -12.55 -11.26 4.91
CA LEU A 276 -12.72 -10.79 3.53
C LEU A 276 -13.80 -11.55 2.76
N ARG A 277 -14.13 -12.78 3.14
CA ARG A 277 -15.24 -13.54 2.55
C ARG A 277 -16.63 -13.06 2.98
N ASP A 278 -16.69 -12.29 4.04
CA ASP A 278 -17.94 -11.72 4.55
C ASP A 278 -18.38 -10.49 3.72
N TYR A 279 -17.48 -9.93 2.88
CA TYR A 279 -17.69 -8.78 2.00
C TYR A 279 -17.65 -9.17 0.52
#